data_6e9d57a2e4a6f858c22a0d757e83e299
#
_entry.id   6e9d57a2e4a6f858c22a0d757e83e299
#
_cell.length_a   1.000
_cell.length_b   1.000
_cell.length_c   1.000
_cell.angle_alpha   90.00
_cell.angle_beta   90.00
_cell.angle_gamma   90.00
#
_symmetry.space_group_name_H-M   'P 1'
#
loop_
_entity.id
_entity.type
_entity.pdbx_description
1 polymer ?
#
loop_
_entity_poly.entity_id
_entity_poly.type
_entity_poly.pdbx_seq_one_letter_code
_entity_poly.pdbx_strand_id
1 'polypeptide(L)'
;MCGLGLDSHLIVYLTFADISFLPPLGLFFVLTYYKYHSKFFVLIFLPAVAFVIYYSTIIDRFNVNSCTVFYTIYRYPYGNLYGLFYYLLILITIGFLIRGIIKSADKTEIQFSKILLTTYSLISLPVIIAFIFLLLDEELLLHSIVSVMCKFALLLAITLTYLAINLKKTNE
;
A
#
# COMPACT_ATOMS: atom_id res chain seq x y z
N MET A 1 -15.92 -8.89 5.47
CA MET A 1 -15.85 -8.78 6.94
C MET A 1 -17.18 -8.35 7.54
N CYS A 2 -17.83 -7.33 7.04
CA CYS A 2 -19.15 -6.88 7.56
C CYS A 2 -20.26 -7.91 7.46
N GLY A 3 -20.29 -8.75 6.44
CA GLY A 3 -21.28 -9.84 6.33
C GLY A 3 -21.11 -10.98 7.34
N LEU A 4 -20.03 -10.95 8.13
CA LEU A 4 -19.74 -11.92 9.20
C LEU A 4 -19.92 -11.33 10.61
N GLY A 5 -20.45 -10.10 10.74
CA GLY A 5 -20.59 -9.42 12.03
C GLY A 5 -19.26 -9.04 12.70
N LEU A 6 -18.17 -8.96 11.92
CA LEU A 6 -16.83 -8.60 12.38
C LEU A 6 -16.57 -7.09 12.19
N ASP A 7 -17.46 -6.28 12.72
CA ASP A 7 -17.46 -4.81 12.63
C ASP A 7 -16.97 -4.12 13.92
N SER A 8 -16.32 -4.87 14.83
CA SER A 8 -15.77 -4.29 16.04
C SER A 8 -14.63 -3.30 15.71
N HIS A 9 -14.57 -2.18 16.43
CA HIS A 9 -13.53 -1.14 16.30
C HIS A 9 -12.11 -1.72 16.31
N LEU A 10 -11.88 -2.77 17.11
CA LEU A 10 -10.59 -3.44 17.20
C LEU A 10 -10.19 -4.14 15.90
N ILE A 11 -11.12 -4.85 15.25
CA ILE A 11 -10.85 -5.56 13.98
C ILE A 11 -10.58 -4.55 12.87
N VAL A 12 -11.35 -3.47 12.84
CA VAL A 12 -11.17 -2.36 11.91
C VAL A 12 -9.78 -1.74 12.07
N TYR A 13 -9.38 -1.46 13.31
CA TYR A 13 -8.06 -0.91 13.63
C TYR A 13 -6.93 -1.87 13.26
N LEU A 14 -7.05 -3.17 13.56
CA LEU A 14 -6.03 -4.16 13.19
C LEU A 14 -5.85 -4.24 11.67
N THR A 15 -6.95 -4.21 10.91
CA THR A 15 -6.90 -4.19 9.44
C THR A 15 -6.21 -2.92 8.93
N PHE A 16 -6.50 -1.77 9.54
CA PHE A 16 -5.83 -0.51 9.21
C PHE A 16 -4.33 -0.59 9.50
N ALA A 17 -3.95 -1.13 10.66
CA ALA A 17 -2.55 -1.28 11.05
C ALA A 17 -1.79 -2.16 10.05
N ASP A 18 -2.35 -3.30 9.66
CA ASP A 18 -1.76 -4.23 8.69
C ASP A 18 -1.53 -3.54 7.33
N ILE A 19 -2.54 -2.86 6.80
CA ILE A 19 -2.44 -2.14 5.52
C ILE A 19 -1.42 -1.01 5.59
N SER A 20 -1.25 -0.34 6.73
CA SER A 20 -0.33 0.80 6.89
C SER A 20 1.14 0.41 6.72
N PHE A 21 1.49 -0.84 6.98
CA PHE A 21 2.85 -1.34 6.81
C PHE A 21 3.19 -1.79 5.39
N LEU A 22 2.21 -1.95 4.49
CA LEU A 22 2.46 -2.45 3.13
C LEU A 22 3.38 -1.53 2.29
N PRO A 23 3.17 -0.19 2.21
CA PRO A 23 4.06 0.66 1.42
C PRO A 23 5.50 0.70 1.95
N PRO A 24 5.76 0.88 3.27
CA PRO A 24 7.14 0.85 3.77
C PRO A 24 7.81 -0.51 3.59
N LEU A 25 7.09 -1.63 3.74
CA LEU A 25 7.62 -2.96 3.47
C LEU A 25 7.96 -3.13 1.98
N GLY A 26 7.10 -2.66 1.08
CA GLY A 26 7.35 -2.70 -0.35
C GLY A 26 8.58 -1.88 -0.75
N LEU A 27 8.72 -0.66 -0.23
CA LEU A 27 9.91 0.16 -0.46
C LEU A 27 11.16 -0.49 0.12
N PHE A 28 11.10 -0.98 1.35
CA PHE A 28 12.20 -1.69 1.99
C PHE A 28 12.65 -2.91 1.19
N PHE A 29 11.71 -3.69 0.66
CA PHE A 29 11.99 -4.84 -0.19
C PHE A 29 12.73 -4.44 -1.47
N VAL A 30 12.27 -3.40 -2.16
CA VAL A 30 12.91 -2.88 -3.37
C VAL A 30 14.33 -2.37 -3.09
N LEU A 31 14.51 -1.60 -2.02
CA LEU A 31 15.84 -1.08 -1.64
C LEU A 31 16.80 -2.20 -1.28
N THR A 32 16.34 -3.23 -0.56
CA THR A 32 17.14 -4.41 -0.21
C THR A 32 17.52 -5.20 -1.47
N TYR A 33 16.60 -5.38 -2.41
CA TYR A 33 16.86 -6.06 -3.67
C TYR A 33 17.96 -5.37 -4.48
N TYR A 34 17.93 -4.03 -4.56
CA TYR A 34 18.98 -3.24 -5.22
C TYR A 34 20.26 -3.07 -4.38
N LYS A 35 20.39 -3.80 -3.26
CA LYS A 35 21.55 -3.77 -2.37
C LYS A 35 21.88 -2.37 -1.82
N TYR A 36 20.89 -1.49 -1.75
CA TYR A 36 21.05 -0.25 -0.98
C TYR A 36 21.11 -0.62 0.51
N HIS A 37 22.22 -0.31 1.15
CA HIS A 37 22.41 -0.55 2.58
C HIS A 37 22.51 0.79 3.30
N SER A 38 21.51 1.11 4.12
CA SER A 38 21.54 2.27 5.01
C SER A 38 20.87 1.94 6.33
N LYS A 39 21.53 2.34 7.43
CA LYS A 39 20.92 2.22 8.77
C LYS A 39 19.64 3.02 8.92
N PHE A 40 19.44 4.02 8.05
CA PHE A 40 18.26 4.89 8.05
C PHE A 40 17.03 4.26 7.41
N PHE A 41 17.10 3.06 6.82
CA PHE A 41 15.92 2.40 6.23
C PHE A 41 14.83 2.08 7.25
N VAL A 42 15.18 1.94 8.53
CA VAL A 42 14.20 1.79 9.61
C VAL A 42 13.30 3.03 9.72
N LEU A 43 13.80 4.22 9.36
CA LEU A 43 13.01 5.46 9.38
C LEU A 43 11.85 5.47 8.37
N ILE A 44 11.88 4.60 7.36
CA ILE A 44 10.78 4.44 6.39
C ILE A 44 9.50 3.97 7.10
N PHE A 45 9.65 3.20 8.18
CA PHE A 45 8.54 2.69 8.96
C PHE A 45 7.98 3.70 9.97
N LEU A 46 8.73 4.76 10.26
CA LEU A 46 8.38 5.73 11.31
C LEU A 46 6.99 6.37 11.08
N PRO A 47 6.60 6.83 9.88
CA PRO A 47 5.27 7.37 9.67
C PRO A 47 4.16 6.34 9.92
N ALA A 48 4.33 5.09 9.44
CA ALA A 48 3.35 4.02 9.65
C ALA A 48 3.18 3.73 11.14
N VAL A 49 4.28 3.58 11.88
CA VAL A 49 4.27 3.35 13.32
C VAL A 49 3.61 4.52 14.06
N ALA A 50 3.94 5.77 13.68
CA ALA A 50 3.36 6.96 14.30
C ALA A 50 1.84 7.02 14.11
N PHE A 51 1.33 6.75 12.91
CA PHE A 51 -0.11 6.69 12.65
C PHE A 51 -0.79 5.53 13.37
N VAL A 52 -0.18 4.34 13.39
CA VAL A 52 -0.73 3.19 14.11
C VAL A 52 -0.84 3.50 15.60
N ILE A 53 0.21 4.07 16.23
CA ILE A 53 0.16 4.49 17.64
C ILE A 53 -0.89 5.59 17.85
N TYR A 54 -0.93 6.60 17.01
CA TYR A 54 -1.92 7.67 17.12
C TYR A 54 -3.34 7.13 17.07
N TYR A 55 -3.65 6.29 16.10
CA TYR A 55 -5.01 5.75 15.96
C TYR A 55 -5.36 4.72 17.03
N SER A 56 -4.40 4.07 17.68
CA SER A 56 -4.67 3.21 18.84
C SER A 56 -5.24 4.00 20.02
N THR A 57 -4.88 5.28 20.16
CA THR A 57 -5.38 6.15 21.25
C THR A 57 -6.81 6.66 21.01
N ILE A 58 -7.28 6.60 19.77
CA ILE A 58 -8.61 7.09 19.35
C ILE A 58 -9.43 6.00 18.65
N ILE A 59 -9.25 4.76 19.07
CA ILE A 59 -9.88 3.58 18.44
C ILE A 59 -11.42 3.70 18.38
N ASP A 60 -12.03 4.33 19.40
CA ASP A 60 -13.47 4.56 19.47
C ASP A 60 -13.99 5.54 18.39
N ARG A 61 -13.09 6.31 17.75
CA ARG A 61 -13.42 7.24 16.66
C ARG A 61 -13.32 6.59 15.27
N PHE A 62 -12.90 5.34 15.20
CA PHE A 62 -12.94 4.54 13.97
C PHE A 62 -14.38 4.09 13.73
N ASN A 63 -15.14 4.91 13.02
CA ASN A 63 -16.50 4.57 12.64
C ASN A 63 -16.54 4.02 11.22
N VAL A 64 -17.30 2.95 11.06
CA VAL A 64 -17.66 2.41 9.75
C VAL A 64 -18.81 3.25 9.22
N ASN A 65 -18.55 4.02 8.17
CA ASN A 65 -19.56 4.89 7.56
C ASN A 65 -20.54 4.08 6.68
N SER A 66 -20.01 3.12 5.95
CA SER A 66 -20.80 2.18 5.17
C SER A 66 -20.07 0.86 5.04
N CYS A 67 -20.83 -0.22 5.11
CA CYS A 67 -20.33 -1.57 5.05
C CYS A 67 -21.12 -2.37 4.02
N THR A 68 -20.44 -2.84 2.98
CA THR A 68 -20.99 -3.73 1.98
C THR A 68 -20.25 -5.07 2.00
N VAL A 69 -20.73 -6.05 1.25
CA VAL A 69 -20.06 -7.35 1.11
C VAL A 69 -18.63 -7.18 0.52
N PHE A 70 -18.42 -6.13 -0.27
CA PHE A 70 -17.17 -5.93 -1.02
C PHE A 70 -16.25 -4.89 -0.40
N TYR A 71 -16.73 -3.95 0.41
CA TYR A 71 -15.92 -2.88 0.96
C TYR A 71 -16.47 -2.27 2.25
N THR A 72 -15.57 -1.64 2.98
CA THR A 72 -15.89 -0.89 4.19
C THR A 72 -15.25 0.50 4.09
N ILE A 73 -16.03 1.54 4.32
CA ILE A 73 -15.55 2.92 4.34
C ILE A 73 -15.35 3.31 5.79
N TYR A 74 -14.12 3.68 6.10
CA TYR A 74 -13.74 4.17 7.42
C TYR A 74 -13.68 5.69 7.44
N ARG A 75 -14.17 6.29 8.50
CA ARG A 75 -13.96 7.70 8.79
C ARG A 75 -12.98 7.81 9.94
N TYR A 76 -11.85 8.45 9.71
CA TYR A 76 -10.82 8.68 10.72
C TYR A 76 -10.23 10.08 10.58
N PRO A 77 -9.86 10.75 11.70
CA PRO A 77 -9.29 12.10 11.67
C PRO A 77 -7.91 12.08 10.96
N TYR A 78 -7.58 13.17 10.28
CA TYR A 78 -6.32 13.32 9.52
C TYR A 78 -6.07 12.30 8.41
N GLY A 79 -7.13 11.73 7.83
CA GLY A 79 -7.03 10.76 6.75
C GLY A 79 -6.24 11.26 5.54
N ASN A 80 -6.34 12.56 5.22
CA ASN A 80 -5.59 13.17 4.12
C ASN A 80 -4.07 13.15 4.38
N LEU A 81 -3.64 13.41 5.62
CA LEU A 81 -2.23 13.38 5.99
C LEU A 81 -1.68 11.95 5.96
N TYR A 82 -2.44 10.99 6.47
CA TYR A 82 -2.11 9.57 6.36
C TYR A 82 -1.98 9.14 4.90
N GLY A 83 -2.96 9.50 4.08
CA GLY A 83 -2.96 9.22 2.64
C GLY A 83 -1.73 9.78 1.93
N LEU A 84 -1.34 11.03 2.25
CA LEU A 84 -0.14 11.65 1.68
C LEU A 84 1.11 10.80 1.96
N PHE A 85 1.35 10.40 3.21
CA PHE A 85 2.50 9.57 3.56
C PHE A 85 2.44 8.18 2.94
N TYR A 86 1.27 7.58 2.89
CA TYR A 86 1.04 6.27 2.29
C TYR A 86 1.41 6.28 0.80
N TYR A 87 0.91 7.26 0.04
CA TYR A 87 1.17 7.36 -1.39
C TYR A 87 2.56 7.87 -1.74
N LEU A 88 3.14 8.73 -0.90
CA LEU A 88 4.51 9.18 -1.09
C LEU A 88 5.48 7.99 -1.12
N LEU A 89 5.33 7.01 -0.23
CA LEU A 89 6.15 5.82 -0.21
C LEU A 89 5.96 4.97 -1.47
N ILE A 90 4.73 4.85 -1.97
CA ILE A 90 4.44 4.15 -3.23
C ILE A 90 5.11 4.86 -4.42
N LEU A 91 5.01 6.19 -4.51
CA LEU A 91 5.64 6.97 -5.57
C LEU A 91 7.17 6.86 -5.53
N ILE A 92 7.77 6.89 -4.34
CA ILE A 92 9.21 6.68 -4.17
C ILE A 92 9.60 5.29 -4.66
N THR A 93 8.81 4.26 -4.33
CA THR A 93 9.04 2.88 -4.79
C THR A 93 9.00 2.79 -6.31
N ILE A 94 7.99 3.39 -6.95
CA ILE A 94 7.88 3.48 -8.42
C ILE A 94 9.11 4.16 -9.02
N GLY A 95 9.57 5.26 -8.42
CA GLY A 95 10.78 5.97 -8.86
C GLY A 95 12.04 5.09 -8.83
N PHE A 96 12.23 4.30 -7.77
CA PHE A 96 13.35 3.35 -7.68
C PHE A 96 13.23 2.24 -8.73
N LEU A 97 12.04 1.72 -8.99
CA LEU A 97 11.83 0.68 -10.00
C LEU A 97 12.09 1.19 -11.41
N ILE A 98 11.63 2.40 -11.75
CA ILE A 98 11.93 3.05 -13.04
C ILE A 98 13.45 3.25 -13.19
N ARG A 99 14.12 3.75 -12.15
CA ARG A 99 15.57 3.90 -12.15
C ARG A 99 16.28 2.57 -12.35
N GLY A 100 15.79 1.50 -11.74
CA GLY A 100 16.32 0.14 -11.93
C GLY A 100 16.22 -0.31 -13.38
N ILE A 101 15.07 -0.10 -14.04
CA ILE A 101 14.89 -0.46 -15.46
C ILE A 101 15.86 0.31 -16.37
N ILE A 102 16.10 1.60 -16.09
CA ILE A 102 16.95 2.45 -16.94
C ILE A 102 18.45 2.17 -16.72
N LYS A 103 18.87 1.87 -15.50
CA LYS A 103 20.29 1.79 -15.13
C LYS A 103 20.86 0.37 -15.11
N SER A 104 20.02 -0.63 -14.94
CA SER A 104 20.48 -2.02 -14.87
C SER A 104 20.82 -2.55 -16.27
N ALA A 105 21.94 -3.26 -16.36
CA ALA A 105 22.31 -4.05 -17.54
C ALA A 105 21.86 -5.52 -17.41
N ASP A 106 21.48 -5.96 -16.22
CA ASP A 106 21.03 -7.32 -15.94
C ASP A 106 19.57 -7.52 -16.35
N LYS A 107 19.34 -8.49 -17.22
CA LYS A 107 17.98 -8.84 -17.68
C LYS A 107 17.08 -9.28 -16.54
N THR A 108 17.62 -9.96 -15.53
CA THR A 108 16.87 -10.43 -14.35
C THR A 108 16.38 -9.25 -13.52
N GLU A 109 17.23 -8.27 -13.27
CA GLU A 109 16.85 -7.04 -12.55
C GLU A 109 15.81 -6.23 -13.32
N ILE A 110 15.96 -6.12 -14.64
CA ILE A 110 14.99 -5.42 -15.49
C ILE A 110 13.64 -6.12 -15.45
N GLN A 111 13.62 -7.46 -15.56
CA GLN A 111 12.37 -8.23 -15.50
C GLN A 111 11.68 -8.10 -14.15
N PHE A 112 12.42 -8.21 -13.06
CA PHE A 112 11.95 -7.98 -11.69
C PHE A 112 11.30 -6.60 -11.56
N SER A 113 12.04 -5.56 -11.97
CA SER A 113 11.57 -4.17 -11.89
C SER A 113 10.31 -3.93 -12.73
N LYS A 114 10.21 -4.53 -13.92
CA LYS A 114 9.03 -4.43 -14.77
C LYS A 114 7.80 -5.07 -14.15
N ILE A 115 7.93 -6.28 -13.59
CA ILE A 115 6.83 -6.99 -12.93
C ILE A 115 6.32 -6.16 -11.74
N LEU A 116 7.24 -5.70 -10.90
CA LEU A 116 6.89 -4.93 -9.72
C LEU A 116 6.30 -3.56 -10.09
N LEU A 117 6.89 -2.87 -11.07
CA LEU A 117 6.37 -1.60 -11.57
C LEU A 117 4.95 -1.74 -12.12
N THR A 118 4.68 -2.79 -12.90
CA THR A 118 3.33 -3.06 -13.41
C THR A 118 2.35 -3.27 -12.27
N THR A 119 2.74 -4.02 -11.23
CA THR A 119 1.90 -4.26 -10.05
C THR A 119 1.62 -2.95 -9.29
N TYR A 120 2.66 -2.16 -9.02
CA TYR A 120 2.50 -0.86 -8.34
C TYR A 120 1.68 0.13 -9.16
N SER A 121 1.86 0.17 -10.48
CA SER A 121 1.07 1.02 -11.39
C SER A 121 -0.40 0.59 -11.38
N LEU A 122 -0.68 -0.70 -11.40
CA LEU A 122 -2.05 -1.24 -11.33
C LEU A 122 -2.72 -0.89 -10.00
N ILE A 123 -1.97 -0.91 -8.89
CA ILE A 123 -2.45 -0.54 -7.56
C ILE A 123 -2.68 0.98 -7.45
N SER A 124 -1.76 1.80 -7.98
CA SER A 124 -1.84 3.25 -7.87
C SER A 124 -2.86 3.89 -8.82
N LEU A 125 -3.17 3.25 -9.94
CA LEU A 125 -4.07 3.80 -10.96
C LEU A 125 -5.49 4.10 -10.41
N PRO A 126 -6.18 3.20 -9.69
CA PRO A 126 -7.47 3.51 -9.10
C PRO A 126 -7.42 4.67 -8.10
N VAL A 127 -6.29 4.81 -7.40
CA VAL A 127 -6.09 5.88 -6.42
C VAL A 127 -5.95 7.24 -7.11
N ILE A 128 -5.18 7.29 -8.20
CA ILE A 128 -5.03 8.49 -9.01
C ILE A 128 -6.40 8.89 -9.59
N ILE A 129 -7.15 7.92 -10.09
CA ILE A 129 -8.53 8.14 -10.58
C ILE A 129 -9.42 8.67 -9.45
N ALA A 130 -9.37 8.08 -8.25
CA ALA A 130 -10.12 8.54 -7.09
C ALA A 130 -9.78 9.98 -6.73
N PHE A 131 -8.49 10.34 -6.77
CA PHE A 131 -8.04 11.69 -6.47
C PHE A 131 -8.55 12.71 -7.51
N ILE A 132 -8.60 12.33 -8.79
CA ILE A 132 -9.17 13.17 -9.85
C ILE A 132 -10.67 13.38 -9.60
N PHE A 133 -11.43 12.34 -9.24
CA PHE A 133 -12.86 12.46 -8.93
C PHE A 133 -13.12 13.28 -7.66
N LEU A 134 -12.23 13.19 -6.67
CA LEU A 134 -12.30 14.05 -5.49
C LEU A 134 -12.16 15.54 -5.87
N LEU A 135 -11.29 15.86 -6.82
CA LEU A 135 -11.13 17.24 -7.32
C LEU A 135 -12.33 17.73 -8.14
N LEU A 136 -13.16 16.82 -8.64
CA LEU A 136 -14.39 17.09 -9.41
C LEU A 136 -15.65 17.06 -8.55
N ASP A 137 -15.53 16.96 -7.21
CA ASP A 137 -16.62 16.87 -6.23
C ASP A 137 -17.59 15.67 -6.44
N GLU A 138 -17.12 14.60 -7.09
CA GLU A 138 -17.89 13.37 -7.34
C GLU A 138 -17.70 12.36 -6.20
N GLU A 139 -18.43 12.54 -5.09
CA GLU A 139 -18.31 11.70 -3.87
C GLU A 139 -18.66 10.23 -4.10
N LEU A 140 -19.63 9.94 -4.97
CA LEU A 140 -20.18 8.59 -5.14
C LEU A 140 -19.16 7.61 -5.75
N LEU A 141 -18.34 8.10 -6.67
CA LEU A 141 -17.25 7.33 -7.29
C LEU A 141 -16.07 7.12 -6.36
N LEU A 142 -15.78 8.10 -5.49
CA LEU A 142 -14.71 8.00 -4.48
C LEU A 142 -14.91 6.79 -3.58
N HIS A 143 -16.13 6.56 -3.09
CA HIS A 143 -16.45 5.45 -2.21
C HIS A 143 -16.23 4.08 -2.87
N SER A 144 -16.53 3.95 -4.15
CA SER A 144 -16.32 2.70 -4.90
C SER A 144 -14.84 2.38 -5.08
N ILE A 145 -13.99 3.40 -5.29
CA ILE A 145 -12.57 3.22 -5.56
C ILE A 145 -11.78 2.89 -4.30
N VAL A 146 -12.08 3.53 -3.17
CA VAL A 146 -11.45 3.21 -1.87
C VAL A 146 -11.64 1.74 -1.49
N SER A 147 -12.79 1.16 -1.86
CA SER A 147 -13.08 -0.26 -1.60
C SER A 147 -12.19 -1.24 -2.37
N VAL A 148 -11.77 -0.84 -3.54
CA VAL A 148 -10.94 -1.66 -4.42
C VAL A 148 -9.51 -1.74 -3.89
N MET A 149 -9.04 -0.75 -3.14
CA MET A 149 -7.67 -0.69 -2.61
C MET A 149 -7.30 -1.88 -1.72
N CYS A 150 -8.23 -2.39 -0.91
CA CYS A 150 -7.97 -3.58 -0.08
C CYS A 150 -7.64 -4.83 -0.89
N LYS A 151 -8.20 -4.96 -2.11
CA LYS A 151 -7.92 -6.09 -3.01
C LYS A 151 -6.55 -5.97 -3.67
N PHE A 152 -6.05 -4.76 -3.85
CA PHE A 152 -4.71 -4.54 -4.39
C PHE A 152 -3.60 -4.91 -3.41
N ALA A 153 -3.82 -4.80 -2.10
CA ALA A 153 -2.89 -5.29 -1.10
C ALA A 153 -2.65 -6.80 -1.28
N LEU A 154 -3.72 -7.58 -1.54
CA LEU A 154 -3.62 -8.99 -1.85
C LEU A 154 -2.82 -9.26 -3.15
N LEU A 155 -3.08 -8.48 -4.20
CA LEU A 155 -2.34 -8.58 -5.46
C LEU A 155 -0.85 -8.32 -5.26
N LEU A 156 -0.50 -7.31 -4.47
CA LEU A 156 0.89 -7.00 -4.13
C LEU A 156 1.54 -8.16 -3.37
N ALA A 157 0.86 -8.71 -2.37
CA ALA A 157 1.36 -9.85 -1.59
C ALA A 157 1.61 -11.08 -2.49
N ILE A 158 0.69 -11.40 -3.39
CA ILE A 158 0.84 -12.50 -4.36
C ILE A 158 2.03 -12.24 -5.28
N THR A 159 2.18 -11.02 -5.80
CA THR A 159 3.28 -10.66 -6.70
C THR A 159 4.64 -10.75 -5.99
N LEU A 160 4.74 -10.26 -4.76
CA LEU A 160 5.97 -10.34 -3.97
C LEU A 160 6.33 -11.80 -3.65
N THR A 161 5.35 -12.63 -3.32
CA THR A 161 5.55 -14.06 -3.08
C THR A 161 6.04 -14.77 -4.34
N TYR A 162 5.41 -14.50 -5.48
CA TYR A 162 5.81 -15.02 -6.78
C TYR A 162 7.25 -14.66 -7.13
N LEU A 163 7.62 -13.38 -6.94
CA LEU A 163 8.98 -12.91 -7.20
C LEU A 163 10.00 -13.55 -6.25
N ALA A 164 9.69 -13.68 -4.97
CA ALA A 164 10.58 -14.30 -3.99
C ALA A 164 10.88 -15.77 -4.34
N ILE A 165 9.88 -16.54 -4.80
CA ILE A 165 10.04 -17.94 -5.21
C ILE A 165 10.90 -18.02 -6.50
N ASN A 166 10.62 -17.19 -7.51
CA ASN A 166 11.33 -17.27 -8.78
C ASN A 166 12.77 -16.74 -8.68
N LEU A 167 13.05 -15.72 -7.88
CA LEU A 167 14.41 -15.24 -7.65
C LEU A 167 15.29 -16.30 -6.96
N LYS A 168 14.72 -17.09 -6.05
CA LYS A 168 15.44 -18.19 -5.42
C LYS A 168 15.84 -19.26 -6.45
N LYS A 169 14.95 -19.58 -7.38
CA LYS A 169 15.17 -20.61 -8.42
C LYS A 169 16.22 -20.19 -9.48
N THR A 170 16.46 -18.90 -9.66
CA THR A 170 17.44 -18.39 -10.64
C THR A 170 18.85 -18.33 -10.04
N ASN A 171 18.98 -18.37 -8.72
CA ASN A 171 20.27 -18.34 -7.99
C ASN A 171 20.77 -19.73 -7.57
N GLU A 172 20.03 -20.79 -7.83
CA GLU A 172 20.44 -22.21 -7.74
C GLU A 172 20.87 -22.74 -9.12
#